data_61bd7ba49ef811466ba7f04ae794d668
#
_entry.id   61bd7ba49ef811466ba7f04ae794d668
#
_cell.length_a   1.000
_cell.length_b   1.000
_cell.length_c   1.000
_cell.angle_alpha   90.00
_cell.angle_beta   90.00
_cell.angle_gamma   90.00
#
_symmetry.space_group_name_H-M   'P 1'
#
loop_
_entity.id
_entity.type
_entity.pdbx_description
1 polymer ?
#
loop_
_entity_poly.entity_id
_entity_poly.type
_entity_poly.pdbx_seq_one_letter_code
_entity_poly.pdbx_strand_id
1 'polypeptide(L)'
;MSYTKINVPATGSKITVNQDGVLNVPDQPVIPFIEGDGIGVDITPVMQKVTDAAVEKAYAGKRAIQWMEIFAGEKSTKVYDKDTWLSAETMDAIRDFSVAIKGPLTTPVGGGIRSLNVTLRQDLDLYVCLRPVRYYDGTPSPVKEPEKTDMVIFRENSEDIYAGVEWKAGSDEVKKVIKFLQEQMGVSKIRFPQTSGIGIKPVSSEGTKRLVRRALQYTIDNDRSSLTLVHKGNIMKFTEGAFKEWGYELAKEEFGASEIDGGPWCRFENPKTGKEIIVKDVIADAFLQQILLRPDEYDVIATLNLNGDYVSDALAAQVGGIGIAPGANLSDTVALFEATHGTAPKYAGQDKVNPGSIILSAEMMLRHLGWTEAADLIVKGMSAAIAFKTVTYDLERLMDNATLVTCSGFGDAIIENM
;
A
#
# COMPACT_ATOMS: atom_id res chain seq x y z
N MET A 1 17.40 23.45 -4.10
CA MET A 1 18.34 22.43 -4.62
C MET A 1 18.14 22.34 -6.12
N SER A 2 19.18 22.20 -6.89
CA SER A 2 19.07 22.03 -8.34
C SER A 2 19.26 20.54 -8.63
N TYR A 3 18.23 19.89 -9.13
CA TYR A 3 18.34 18.57 -9.73
C TYR A 3 19.05 18.66 -11.08
N THR A 4 19.71 17.60 -11.51
CA THR A 4 20.47 17.59 -12.79
C THR A 4 19.62 17.08 -13.95
N LYS A 5 18.71 16.16 -13.71
CA LYS A 5 17.86 15.52 -14.71
C LYS A 5 16.36 15.73 -14.48
N ILE A 6 15.97 16.08 -13.26
CA ILE A 6 14.57 16.32 -12.89
C ILE A 6 14.22 17.79 -13.16
N ASN A 7 13.17 18.01 -13.94
CA ASN A 7 12.66 19.35 -14.23
C ASN A 7 11.58 19.72 -13.21
N VAL A 8 11.89 20.63 -12.31
CA VAL A 8 10.90 21.18 -11.38
C VAL A 8 9.97 22.14 -12.14
N PRO A 9 8.64 21.99 -12.03
CA PRO A 9 7.70 22.92 -12.64
C PRO A 9 7.99 24.37 -12.26
N ALA A 10 7.83 25.28 -13.22
CA ALA A 10 8.06 26.71 -12.99
C ALA A 10 7.00 27.35 -12.08
N THR A 11 5.84 26.71 -11.97
CA THR A 11 4.71 27.09 -11.11
C THR A 11 4.48 26.04 -10.05
N GLY A 12 3.79 26.42 -8.98
CA GLY A 12 3.50 25.53 -7.86
C GLY A 12 4.49 25.66 -6.72
N SER A 13 4.20 24.98 -5.62
CA SER A 13 4.98 25.04 -4.39
C SER A 13 5.07 23.66 -3.73
N LYS A 14 6.09 23.47 -2.91
CA LYS A 14 6.26 22.24 -2.11
C LYS A 14 5.17 22.15 -1.05
N ILE A 15 4.71 20.94 -0.80
CA ILE A 15 4.00 20.60 0.42
C ILE A 15 5.02 20.62 1.57
N THR A 16 4.61 21.16 2.71
CA THR A 16 5.45 21.20 3.91
C THR A 16 4.72 20.53 5.09
N VAL A 17 5.48 19.97 6.00
CA VAL A 17 4.96 19.37 7.24
C VAL A 17 5.33 20.29 8.39
N ASN A 18 4.37 20.68 9.22
CA ASN A 18 4.64 21.48 10.41
C ASN A 18 5.21 20.62 11.56
N GLN A 19 5.53 21.23 12.70
CA GLN A 19 6.07 20.53 13.87
C GLN A 19 5.12 19.49 14.48
N ASP A 20 3.82 19.63 14.24
CA ASP A 20 2.78 18.73 14.74
C ASP A 20 2.45 17.62 13.74
N GLY A 21 3.22 17.49 12.65
CA GLY A 21 3.01 16.48 11.60
C GLY A 21 1.86 16.80 10.63
N VAL A 22 1.27 18.00 10.69
CA VAL A 22 0.17 18.41 9.81
C VAL A 22 0.72 18.94 8.49
N LEU A 23 0.14 18.48 7.38
CA LEU A 23 0.48 18.96 6.04
C LEU A 23 -0.03 20.37 5.81
N ASN A 24 0.85 21.24 5.30
CA ASN A 24 0.48 22.52 4.71
C ASN A 24 0.51 22.36 3.19
N VAL A 25 -0.68 22.21 2.60
CA VAL A 25 -0.87 21.94 1.18
C VAL A 25 -1.22 23.24 0.44
N PRO A 26 -0.37 23.72 -0.48
CA PRO A 26 -0.67 24.90 -1.29
C PRO A 26 -1.79 24.59 -2.32
N ASP A 27 -2.42 25.63 -2.87
CA ASP A 27 -3.42 25.46 -3.94
C ASP A 27 -2.85 24.87 -5.23
N GLN A 28 -1.54 24.98 -5.43
CA GLN A 28 -0.81 24.37 -6.55
C GLN A 28 0.39 23.57 -6.02
N PRO A 29 0.16 22.38 -5.42
CA PRO A 29 1.25 21.55 -4.95
C PRO A 29 2.03 20.95 -6.11
N VAL A 30 3.35 20.90 -6.01
CA VAL A 30 4.20 20.10 -6.89
C VAL A 30 4.21 18.68 -6.38
N ILE A 31 3.74 17.74 -7.21
CA ILE A 31 3.68 16.31 -6.89
C ILE A 31 4.65 15.53 -7.79
N PRO A 32 5.74 14.98 -7.24
CA PRO A 32 6.58 14.04 -7.96
C PRO A 32 5.80 12.80 -8.39
N PHE A 33 6.03 12.35 -9.63
CA PHE A 33 5.49 11.08 -10.07
C PHE A 33 6.54 10.24 -10.81
N ILE A 34 6.44 8.93 -10.65
CA ILE A 34 7.19 7.93 -11.44
C ILE A 34 6.19 7.29 -12.40
N GLU A 35 6.43 7.42 -13.71
CA GLU A 35 5.57 6.82 -14.73
C GLU A 35 5.42 5.30 -14.53
N GLY A 36 6.52 4.64 -14.16
CA GLY A 36 6.59 3.20 -13.98
C GLY A 36 7.03 2.45 -15.21
N ASP A 37 7.26 1.15 -15.05
CA ASP A 37 7.68 0.22 -16.10
C ASP A 37 6.47 -0.52 -16.70
N GLY A 38 6.68 -1.13 -17.86
CA GLY A 38 5.67 -1.92 -18.53
C GLY A 38 4.40 -1.12 -18.80
N ILE A 39 3.27 -1.53 -18.19
CA ILE A 39 1.97 -0.83 -18.35
C ILE A 39 1.92 0.55 -17.71
N GLY A 40 2.95 0.97 -16.99
CA GLY A 40 3.05 2.32 -16.41
C GLY A 40 2.82 3.41 -17.45
N VAL A 41 3.33 3.23 -18.68
CA VAL A 41 3.15 4.17 -19.80
C VAL A 41 1.69 4.35 -20.22
N ASP A 42 0.84 3.37 -19.97
CA ASP A 42 -0.59 3.43 -20.30
C ASP A 42 -1.39 4.03 -19.13
N ILE A 43 -1.18 3.53 -17.91
CA ILE A 43 -2.04 3.85 -16.75
C ILE A 43 -1.72 5.19 -16.09
N THR A 44 -0.45 5.62 -16.07
CA THR A 44 -0.06 6.86 -15.37
C THR A 44 -0.61 8.12 -16.03
N PRO A 45 -0.57 8.30 -17.37
CA PRO A 45 -1.22 9.44 -18.01
C PRO A 45 -2.74 9.47 -17.80
N VAL A 46 -3.39 8.30 -17.78
CA VAL A 46 -4.82 8.19 -17.50
C VAL A 46 -5.14 8.61 -16.07
N MET A 47 -4.35 8.18 -15.10
CA MET A 47 -4.47 8.60 -13.69
C MET A 47 -4.35 10.12 -13.56
N GLN A 48 -3.33 10.73 -14.18
CA GLN A 48 -3.16 12.19 -14.15
C GLN A 48 -4.37 12.92 -14.74
N LYS A 49 -4.85 12.48 -15.91
CA LYS A 49 -6.03 13.05 -16.59
C LYS A 49 -7.29 12.99 -15.69
N VAL A 50 -7.55 11.84 -15.06
CA VAL A 50 -8.69 11.66 -14.16
C VAL A 50 -8.56 12.52 -12.91
N THR A 51 -7.37 12.57 -12.32
CA THR A 51 -7.09 13.37 -11.12
C THR A 51 -7.25 14.86 -11.39
N ASP A 52 -6.68 15.36 -12.49
CA ASP A 52 -6.76 16.77 -12.89
C ASP A 52 -8.22 17.17 -13.19
N ALA A 53 -8.99 16.31 -13.86
CA ALA A 53 -10.41 16.55 -14.12
C ALA A 53 -11.24 16.63 -12.83
N ALA A 54 -10.96 15.76 -11.85
CA ALA A 54 -11.62 15.77 -10.55
C ALA A 54 -11.29 17.05 -9.77
N VAL A 55 -10.02 17.46 -9.76
CA VAL A 55 -9.57 18.69 -9.09
C VAL A 55 -10.18 19.94 -9.73
N GLU A 56 -10.15 20.02 -11.07
CA GLU A 56 -10.78 21.14 -11.81
C GLU A 56 -12.25 21.24 -11.50
N LYS A 57 -12.99 20.11 -11.54
CA LYS A 57 -14.42 20.06 -11.28
C LYS A 57 -14.79 20.42 -9.82
N ALA A 58 -13.98 19.97 -8.86
CA ALA A 58 -14.24 20.24 -7.44
C ALA A 58 -13.95 21.68 -7.06
N TYR A 59 -12.92 22.30 -7.65
CA TYR A 59 -12.41 23.60 -7.18
C TYR A 59 -12.49 24.72 -8.21
N ALA A 60 -13.04 24.47 -9.41
CA ALA A 60 -13.28 25.45 -10.47
C ALA A 60 -12.02 26.29 -10.78
N GLY A 61 -10.88 25.62 -11.00
CA GLY A 61 -9.59 26.24 -11.35
C GLY A 61 -8.84 26.91 -10.19
N LYS A 62 -9.38 26.92 -8.97
CA LYS A 62 -8.68 27.49 -7.79
C LYS A 62 -7.51 26.63 -7.32
N ARG A 63 -7.60 25.32 -7.57
CA ARG A 63 -6.56 24.34 -7.23
C ARG A 63 -6.13 23.58 -8.47
N ALA A 64 -4.83 23.22 -8.55
CA ALA A 64 -4.29 22.41 -9.64
C ALA A 64 -3.02 21.70 -9.19
N ILE A 65 -2.83 20.45 -9.59
CA ILE A 65 -1.58 19.73 -9.31
C ILE A 65 -0.52 20.12 -10.37
N GLN A 66 0.69 20.38 -9.91
CA GLN A 66 1.87 20.57 -10.75
C GLN A 66 2.67 19.27 -10.76
N TRP A 67 2.48 18.46 -11.79
CA TRP A 67 3.15 17.17 -11.91
C TRP A 67 4.63 17.32 -12.22
N MET A 68 5.49 16.64 -11.46
CA MET A 68 6.95 16.63 -11.61
C MET A 68 7.44 15.22 -11.88
N GLU A 69 7.88 14.90 -13.08
CA GLU A 69 8.40 13.57 -13.38
C GLU A 69 9.75 13.34 -12.70
N ILE A 70 9.85 12.22 -11.99
CA ILE A 70 11.06 11.67 -11.39
C ILE A 70 11.26 10.24 -11.89
N PHE A 71 12.48 9.72 -11.86
CA PHE A 71 12.83 8.54 -12.64
C PHE A 71 13.25 7.37 -11.76
N ALA A 72 12.58 6.23 -11.94
CA ALA A 72 12.96 4.92 -11.40
C ALA A 72 12.67 3.83 -12.44
N GLY A 73 13.22 2.63 -12.25
CA GLY A 73 13.03 1.51 -13.15
C GLY A 73 13.77 1.65 -14.47
N GLU A 74 13.22 1.07 -15.52
CA GLU A 74 13.82 1.08 -16.86
C GLU A 74 14.01 2.47 -17.44
N LYS A 75 13.11 3.42 -17.13
CA LYS A 75 13.23 4.81 -17.60
C LYS A 75 14.42 5.51 -16.95
N SER A 76 14.72 5.23 -15.69
CA SER A 76 15.90 5.76 -15.00
C SER A 76 17.20 5.36 -15.69
N THR A 77 17.32 4.12 -16.14
CA THR A 77 18.52 3.64 -16.84
C THR A 77 18.77 4.33 -18.18
N LYS A 78 17.73 4.91 -18.78
CA LYS A 78 17.81 5.69 -20.03
C LYS A 78 18.14 7.17 -19.79
N VAL A 79 17.67 7.71 -18.66
CA VAL A 79 17.84 9.14 -18.31
C VAL A 79 19.21 9.41 -17.68
N TYR A 80 19.67 8.52 -16.81
CA TYR A 80 20.96 8.64 -16.11
C TYR A 80 22.04 7.79 -16.79
N ASP A 81 22.10 6.51 -16.47
CA ASP A 81 23.00 5.52 -17.09
C ASP A 81 22.42 4.11 -16.88
N LYS A 82 22.94 3.14 -17.64
CA LYS A 82 22.42 1.75 -17.71
C LYS A 82 22.35 1.01 -16.38
N ASP A 83 23.08 1.43 -15.36
CA ASP A 83 23.17 0.77 -14.07
C ASP A 83 22.37 1.52 -12.99
N THR A 84 21.83 2.70 -13.30
CA THR A 84 21.07 3.55 -12.38
C THR A 84 19.56 3.27 -12.49
N TRP A 85 19.08 2.27 -11.77
CA TRP A 85 17.66 1.91 -11.68
C TRP A 85 16.86 2.82 -10.74
N LEU A 86 17.52 3.41 -9.75
CA LEU A 86 16.95 4.37 -8.81
C LEU A 86 18.05 5.37 -8.44
N SER A 87 17.88 6.62 -8.86
CA SER A 87 18.86 7.67 -8.60
C SER A 87 18.71 8.28 -7.20
N ALA A 88 19.81 8.78 -6.63
CA ALA A 88 19.76 9.56 -5.40
C ALA A 88 18.87 10.80 -5.56
N GLU A 89 18.91 11.42 -6.74
CA GLU A 89 18.10 12.60 -7.08
C GLU A 89 16.59 12.32 -7.00
N THR A 90 16.15 11.13 -7.41
CA THR A 90 14.75 10.67 -7.25
C THR A 90 14.39 10.53 -5.77
N MET A 91 15.27 9.94 -4.97
CA MET A 91 15.06 9.78 -3.52
C MET A 91 14.98 11.13 -2.81
N ASP A 92 15.84 12.06 -3.18
CA ASP A 92 15.84 13.41 -2.64
C ASP A 92 14.58 14.18 -3.05
N ALA A 93 14.12 14.04 -4.30
CA ALA A 93 12.88 14.65 -4.76
C ALA A 93 11.67 14.16 -3.97
N ILE A 94 11.57 12.86 -3.68
CA ILE A 94 10.47 12.33 -2.87
C ILE A 94 10.51 12.92 -1.44
N ARG A 95 11.69 12.99 -0.80
CA ARG A 95 11.85 13.60 0.53
C ARG A 95 11.51 15.09 0.51
N ASP A 96 11.98 15.80 -0.50
CA ASP A 96 11.84 17.25 -0.62
C ASP A 96 10.41 17.71 -0.81
N PHE A 97 9.57 16.92 -1.48
CA PHE A 97 8.18 17.25 -1.81
C PHE A 97 7.16 16.50 -0.93
N SER A 98 7.60 15.57 -0.08
CA SER A 98 6.83 14.84 0.94
C SER A 98 5.72 13.93 0.40
N VAL A 99 5.07 14.25 -0.70
CA VAL A 99 3.99 13.45 -1.30
C VAL A 99 4.34 13.13 -2.74
N ALA A 100 4.30 11.86 -3.11
CA ALA A 100 4.58 11.39 -4.46
C ALA A 100 3.66 10.23 -4.86
N ILE A 101 3.55 9.96 -6.16
CA ILE A 101 2.80 8.81 -6.69
C ILE A 101 3.63 8.08 -7.74
N LYS A 102 3.49 6.76 -7.82
CA LYS A 102 4.24 5.96 -8.79
C LYS A 102 3.43 4.87 -9.45
N GLY A 103 3.73 4.62 -10.71
CA GLY A 103 3.35 3.41 -11.41
C GLY A 103 4.14 2.17 -10.94
N PRO A 104 3.85 0.99 -11.52
CA PRO A 104 4.53 -0.26 -11.17
C PRO A 104 6.00 -0.22 -11.58
N LEU A 105 6.88 -0.90 -10.82
CA LEU A 105 8.31 -0.98 -11.12
C LEU A 105 8.75 -2.44 -11.30
N THR A 106 9.60 -2.67 -12.30
CA THR A 106 10.24 -3.96 -12.55
C THR A 106 11.39 -4.17 -11.57
N THR A 107 11.44 -5.35 -10.96
CA THR A 107 12.64 -5.79 -10.26
C THR A 107 13.51 -6.55 -11.26
N PRO A 108 14.75 -6.12 -11.56
CA PRO A 108 15.62 -6.83 -12.49
C PRO A 108 15.86 -8.27 -12.04
N VAL A 109 15.67 -9.23 -12.94
CA VAL A 109 15.93 -10.64 -12.67
C VAL A 109 17.40 -10.93 -12.93
N GLY A 110 18.15 -11.27 -11.88
CA GLY A 110 19.59 -11.56 -11.95
C GLY A 110 20.46 -10.36 -11.53
N GLY A 111 21.64 -10.63 -10.96
CA GLY A 111 22.60 -9.59 -10.60
C GLY A 111 22.53 -9.05 -9.17
N GLY A 112 21.70 -9.63 -8.28
CA GLY A 112 21.70 -9.26 -6.85
C GLY A 112 21.07 -7.89 -6.55
N ILE A 113 20.35 -7.29 -7.52
CA ILE A 113 19.62 -6.04 -7.30
C ILE A 113 18.37 -6.36 -6.48
N ARG A 114 18.21 -5.69 -5.33
CA ARG A 114 16.99 -5.76 -4.52
C ARG A 114 15.80 -5.14 -5.26
N SER A 115 14.59 -5.54 -4.88
CA SER A 115 13.38 -4.91 -5.38
C SER A 115 13.43 -3.39 -5.18
N LEU A 116 13.21 -2.63 -6.25
CA LEU A 116 13.19 -1.16 -6.18
C LEU A 116 12.10 -0.66 -5.22
N ASN A 117 10.97 -1.37 -5.15
CA ASN A 117 9.90 -1.05 -4.20
C ASN A 117 10.38 -1.24 -2.75
N VAL A 118 11.12 -2.32 -2.46
CA VAL A 118 11.70 -2.56 -1.12
C VAL A 118 12.72 -1.49 -0.78
N THR A 119 13.58 -1.11 -1.73
CA THR A 119 14.55 -0.03 -1.53
C THR A 119 13.87 1.30 -1.20
N LEU A 120 12.84 1.69 -1.97
CA LEU A 120 12.06 2.89 -1.70
C LEU A 120 11.44 2.87 -0.29
N ARG A 121 10.86 1.74 0.13
CA ARG A 121 10.24 1.59 1.45
C ARG A 121 11.24 1.69 2.59
N GLN A 122 12.39 1.05 2.44
CA GLN A 122 13.44 1.05 3.48
C GLN A 122 14.18 2.38 3.56
N ASP A 123 14.65 2.93 2.45
CA ASP A 123 15.48 4.13 2.43
C ASP A 123 14.69 5.42 2.75
N LEU A 124 13.37 5.42 2.53
CA LEU A 124 12.45 6.51 2.90
C LEU A 124 11.72 6.24 4.22
N ASP A 125 12.07 5.15 4.91
CA ASP A 125 11.41 4.67 6.15
C ASP A 125 9.87 4.65 6.05
N LEU A 126 9.34 4.19 4.92
CA LEU A 126 7.90 4.08 4.68
C LEU A 126 7.35 2.84 5.42
N TYR A 127 7.23 2.93 6.73
CA TYR A 127 6.95 1.80 7.62
C TYR A 127 5.50 1.30 7.59
N VAL A 128 4.58 2.06 6.99
CA VAL A 128 3.20 1.66 6.77
C VAL A 128 2.95 1.41 5.30
N CYS A 129 2.51 0.22 4.92
CA CYS A 129 1.85 -0.02 3.64
C CYS A 129 0.34 -0.05 3.90
N LEU A 130 -0.37 0.96 3.39
CA LEU A 130 -1.80 1.16 3.57
C LEU A 130 -2.55 0.68 2.33
N ARG A 131 -3.45 -0.29 2.50
CA ARG A 131 -4.23 -0.90 1.41
C ARG A 131 -5.71 -1.00 1.77
N PRO A 132 -6.54 -0.01 1.43
CA PRO A 132 -7.99 -0.13 1.54
C PRO A 132 -8.53 -1.15 0.54
N VAL A 133 -9.49 -1.96 0.98
CA VAL A 133 -10.18 -2.94 0.15
C VAL A 133 -11.68 -2.76 0.38
N ARG A 134 -12.39 -2.37 -0.69
CA ARG A 134 -13.84 -2.24 -0.66
C ARG A 134 -14.45 -2.70 -1.98
N TYR A 135 -15.69 -3.14 -1.92
CA TYR A 135 -16.46 -3.52 -3.09
C TYR A 135 -17.07 -2.29 -3.79
N TYR A 136 -17.12 -2.34 -5.10
CA TYR A 136 -17.87 -1.41 -5.95
C TYR A 136 -19.01 -2.16 -6.61
N ASP A 137 -20.23 -1.64 -6.48
CA ASP A 137 -21.45 -2.29 -6.98
C ASP A 137 -21.34 -2.66 -8.47
N GLY A 138 -21.63 -3.92 -8.75
CA GLY A 138 -21.54 -4.47 -10.09
C GLY A 138 -20.19 -5.09 -10.46
N THR A 139 -19.18 -4.97 -9.61
CA THR A 139 -17.88 -5.62 -9.84
C THR A 139 -18.03 -7.14 -9.72
N PRO A 140 -17.46 -7.92 -10.66
CA PRO A 140 -17.44 -9.38 -10.54
C PRO A 140 -16.69 -9.84 -9.28
N SER A 141 -17.27 -10.78 -8.55
CA SER A 141 -16.68 -11.30 -7.30
C SER A 141 -16.87 -12.82 -7.20
N PRO A 142 -15.86 -13.54 -6.66
CA PRO A 142 -15.96 -14.96 -6.37
C PRO A 142 -16.71 -15.27 -5.07
N VAL A 143 -16.99 -14.26 -4.23
CA VAL A 143 -17.71 -14.42 -2.96
C VAL A 143 -19.18 -14.04 -3.11
N LYS A 144 -20.02 -14.51 -2.17
CA LYS A 144 -21.50 -14.36 -2.29
C LYS A 144 -21.99 -12.96 -1.93
N GLU A 145 -21.34 -12.32 -0.96
CA GLU A 145 -21.74 -11.02 -0.39
C GLU A 145 -20.52 -10.08 -0.34
N PRO A 146 -19.95 -9.72 -1.52
CA PRO A 146 -18.74 -8.90 -1.58
C PRO A 146 -18.93 -7.50 -1.00
N GLU A 147 -20.15 -6.99 -0.97
CA GLU A 147 -20.55 -5.70 -0.40
C GLU A 147 -20.27 -5.60 1.11
N LYS A 148 -20.11 -6.74 1.79
CA LYS A 148 -19.70 -6.79 3.21
C LYS A 148 -18.20 -6.59 3.40
N THR A 149 -17.41 -6.56 2.33
CA THR A 149 -15.96 -6.34 2.40
C THR A 149 -15.65 -4.86 2.31
N ASP A 150 -15.34 -4.27 3.46
CA ASP A 150 -14.81 -2.91 3.59
C ASP A 150 -13.73 -2.91 4.68
N MET A 151 -12.51 -3.24 4.30
CA MET A 151 -11.38 -3.37 5.20
C MET A 151 -10.24 -2.47 4.82
N VAL A 152 -9.47 -2.03 5.81
CA VAL A 152 -8.26 -1.24 5.59
C VAL A 152 -7.06 -1.92 6.22
N ILE A 153 -6.09 -2.32 5.39
CA ILE A 153 -4.94 -3.08 5.84
C ILE A 153 -3.77 -2.13 6.10
N PHE A 154 -3.25 -2.16 7.32
CA PHE A 154 -1.98 -1.60 7.75
C PHE A 154 -0.95 -2.74 7.78
N ARG A 155 -0.20 -2.87 6.70
CA ARG A 155 0.89 -3.83 6.56
C ARG A 155 2.19 -3.19 7.05
N GLU A 156 2.89 -3.84 7.97
CA GLU A 156 4.26 -3.48 8.30
C GLU A 156 5.13 -3.56 7.04
N ASN A 157 6.06 -2.63 6.86
CA ASN A 157 6.70 -2.43 5.57
C ASN A 157 8.23 -2.32 5.63
N SER A 158 8.83 -2.41 6.81
CA SER A 158 10.27 -2.18 7.02
C SER A 158 11.03 -3.41 7.52
N GLU A 159 10.37 -4.35 8.16
CA GLU A 159 10.94 -5.52 8.82
C GLU A 159 10.43 -6.83 8.19
N ASP A 160 10.38 -7.89 9.00
CA ASP A 160 9.96 -9.23 8.61
C ASP A 160 10.98 -9.89 7.66
N ILE A 161 10.60 -10.92 6.96
CA ILE A 161 11.45 -11.57 5.96
C ILE A 161 11.83 -10.63 4.80
N TYR A 162 11.07 -9.54 4.60
CA TYR A 162 11.38 -8.50 3.63
C TYR A 162 12.62 -7.67 3.96
N ALA A 163 13.18 -7.82 5.17
CA ALA A 163 14.51 -7.30 5.51
C ALA A 163 15.61 -7.91 4.62
N GLY A 164 15.33 -9.06 3.96
CA GLY A 164 16.22 -9.69 3.00
C GLY A 164 17.49 -10.28 3.64
N VAL A 165 17.41 -10.66 4.92
CA VAL A 165 18.53 -11.28 5.65
C VAL A 165 18.47 -12.79 5.42
N GLU A 166 19.14 -13.24 4.36
CA GLU A 166 19.12 -14.65 3.98
C GLU A 166 20.45 -15.11 3.35
N TRP A 167 20.69 -16.42 3.40
CA TRP A 167 21.85 -17.08 2.83
C TRP A 167 21.43 -18.29 2.02
N LYS A 168 22.01 -18.36 0.81
CA LYS A 168 21.74 -19.43 -0.15
C LYS A 168 22.28 -20.77 0.34
N ALA A 169 21.50 -21.83 0.15
CA ALA A 169 21.92 -23.21 0.39
C ALA A 169 23.24 -23.53 -0.30
N GLY A 170 24.17 -24.16 0.43
CA GLY A 170 25.49 -24.57 -0.08
C GLY A 170 26.54 -23.47 -0.11
N SER A 171 26.20 -22.21 0.16
CA SER A 171 27.19 -21.12 0.28
C SER A 171 28.07 -21.28 1.54
N ASP A 172 29.24 -20.66 1.52
CA ASP A 172 30.14 -20.71 2.69
C ASP A 172 29.58 -19.86 3.86
N GLU A 173 28.82 -18.83 3.54
CA GLU A 173 28.13 -17.98 4.52
C GLU A 173 27.04 -18.78 5.26
N VAL A 174 26.18 -19.53 4.57
CA VAL A 174 25.14 -20.33 5.23
C VAL A 174 25.73 -21.42 6.11
N LYS A 175 26.87 -22.02 5.70
CA LYS A 175 27.59 -23.01 6.55
C LYS A 175 28.04 -22.39 7.87
N LYS A 176 28.57 -21.13 7.83
CA LYS A 176 28.96 -20.38 9.04
C LYS A 176 27.76 -20.09 9.92
N VAL A 177 26.64 -19.64 9.35
CA VAL A 177 25.39 -19.37 10.08
C VAL A 177 24.87 -20.64 10.74
N ILE A 178 24.74 -21.74 9.98
CA ILE A 178 24.26 -23.01 10.53
C ILE A 178 25.16 -23.52 11.64
N LYS A 179 26.48 -23.45 11.44
CA LYS A 179 27.46 -23.83 12.47
C LYS A 179 27.29 -23.00 13.75
N PHE A 180 27.15 -21.68 13.62
CA PHE A 180 26.91 -20.78 14.76
C PHE A 180 25.62 -21.15 15.49
N LEU A 181 24.51 -21.35 14.76
CA LEU A 181 23.23 -21.73 15.35
C LEU A 181 23.31 -23.07 16.10
N GLN A 182 24.03 -24.05 15.55
CA GLN A 182 24.17 -25.36 16.18
C GLN A 182 25.13 -25.35 17.38
N GLU A 183 26.31 -24.78 17.22
CA GLU A 183 27.38 -24.87 18.23
C GLU A 183 27.26 -23.80 19.33
N GLN A 184 26.81 -22.58 19.00
CA GLN A 184 26.75 -21.49 19.96
C GLN A 184 25.32 -21.28 20.52
N MET A 185 24.28 -21.51 19.69
CA MET A 185 22.89 -21.30 20.09
C MET A 185 22.15 -22.61 20.42
N GLY A 186 22.80 -23.77 20.30
CA GLY A 186 22.23 -25.08 20.64
C GLY A 186 21.07 -25.51 19.74
N VAL A 187 20.97 -24.96 18.54
CA VAL A 187 19.88 -25.29 17.61
C VAL A 187 20.09 -26.66 16.98
N SER A 188 19.26 -27.63 17.32
CA SER A 188 19.31 -29.01 16.78
C SER A 188 18.26 -29.29 15.71
N LYS A 189 17.37 -28.34 15.41
CA LYS A 189 16.17 -28.57 14.59
C LYS A 189 16.38 -28.32 13.09
N ILE A 190 17.59 -27.92 12.64
CA ILE A 190 17.87 -27.82 11.18
C ILE A 190 18.09 -29.22 10.66
N ARG A 191 17.04 -29.78 10.03
CA ARG A 191 16.98 -31.20 9.64
C ARG A 191 18.00 -31.59 8.57
N PHE A 192 18.28 -30.69 7.63
CA PHE A 192 19.16 -30.93 6.48
C PHE A 192 20.20 -29.81 6.37
N PRO A 193 21.18 -29.70 7.29
CA PRO A 193 22.09 -28.57 7.39
C PRO A 193 22.96 -28.37 6.14
N GLN A 194 23.25 -29.43 5.38
CA GLN A 194 24.09 -29.37 4.18
C GLN A 194 23.37 -28.76 2.96
N THR A 195 22.04 -28.79 2.95
CA THR A 195 21.20 -28.37 1.81
C THR A 195 20.17 -27.31 2.16
N SER A 196 20.21 -26.80 3.39
CA SER A 196 19.30 -25.73 3.84
C SER A 196 19.83 -24.35 3.48
N GLY A 197 18.95 -23.49 2.95
CA GLY A 197 19.10 -22.04 3.04
C GLY A 197 18.57 -21.56 4.39
N ILE A 198 19.02 -20.40 4.86
CA ILE A 198 18.59 -19.77 6.12
C ILE A 198 18.13 -18.35 5.83
N GLY A 199 16.94 -17.99 6.33
CA GLY A 199 16.43 -16.62 6.36
C GLY A 199 16.11 -16.20 7.80
N ILE A 200 16.23 -14.92 8.10
CA ILE A 200 15.92 -14.33 9.40
C ILE A 200 14.69 -13.44 9.27
N LYS A 201 13.79 -13.56 10.24
CA LYS A 201 12.57 -12.74 10.39
C LYS A 201 12.76 -11.80 11.60
N PRO A 202 13.29 -10.58 11.41
CA PRO A 202 13.32 -9.60 12.48
C PRO A 202 11.94 -8.99 12.68
N VAL A 203 11.54 -8.82 13.93
CA VAL A 203 10.31 -8.10 14.34
C VAL A 203 10.64 -7.36 15.62
N SER A 204 10.48 -6.04 15.63
CA SER A 204 10.80 -5.19 16.77
C SER A 204 9.56 -4.60 17.44
N SER A 205 9.72 -4.20 18.68
CA SER A 205 8.66 -3.50 19.41
C SER A 205 8.43 -2.10 18.84
N GLU A 206 9.49 -1.42 18.41
CA GLU A 206 9.43 -0.12 17.78
C GLU A 206 8.67 -0.14 16.45
N GLY A 207 9.03 -1.08 15.56
CA GLY A 207 8.36 -1.27 14.28
C GLY A 207 6.88 -1.63 14.45
N THR A 208 6.58 -2.52 15.39
CA THR A 208 5.21 -2.91 15.73
C THR A 208 4.42 -1.74 16.29
N LYS A 209 4.93 -1.07 17.33
CA LYS A 209 4.19 0.01 18.02
C LYS A 209 3.93 1.21 17.08
N ARG A 210 4.87 1.59 16.21
CA ARG A 210 4.63 2.67 15.25
C ARG A 210 3.55 2.32 14.21
N LEU A 211 3.51 1.07 13.72
CA LEU A 211 2.48 0.60 12.80
C LEU A 211 1.10 0.60 13.47
N VAL A 212 1.00 -0.02 14.64
CA VAL A 212 -0.28 -0.17 15.37
C VAL A 212 -0.82 1.20 15.81
N ARG A 213 0.05 2.14 16.21
CA ARG A 213 -0.32 3.52 16.52
C ARG A 213 -0.97 4.21 15.32
N ARG A 214 -0.37 4.07 14.12
CA ARG A 214 -0.96 4.64 12.89
C ARG A 214 -2.28 3.98 12.53
N ALA A 215 -2.42 2.68 12.73
CA ALA A 215 -3.68 1.96 12.50
C ALA A 215 -4.78 2.38 13.48
N LEU A 216 -4.47 2.55 14.77
CA LEU A 216 -5.41 3.03 15.78
C LEU A 216 -5.82 4.49 15.53
N GLN A 217 -4.85 5.35 15.16
CA GLN A 217 -5.17 6.73 14.81
C GLN A 217 -6.09 6.80 13.57
N TYR A 218 -5.82 5.99 12.56
CA TYR A 218 -6.72 5.87 11.40
C TYR A 218 -8.12 5.39 11.80
N THR A 219 -8.22 4.41 12.69
CA THR A 219 -9.49 3.89 13.23
C THR A 219 -10.30 5.01 13.88
N ILE A 220 -9.65 5.86 14.68
CA ILE A 220 -10.25 7.04 15.31
C ILE A 220 -10.69 8.07 14.28
N ASP A 221 -9.78 8.45 13.37
CA ASP A 221 -9.98 9.55 12.43
C ASP A 221 -11.09 9.27 11.42
N ASN A 222 -11.28 7.99 11.05
CA ASN A 222 -12.26 7.53 10.08
C ASN A 222 -13.49 6.87 10.72
N ASP A 223 -13.67 7.02 12.05
CA ASP A 223 -14.81 6.47 12.82
C ASP A 223 -15.04 4.97 12.58
N ARG A 224 -13.94 4.22 12.44
CA ARG A 224 -13.95 2.76 12.25
C ARG A 224 -14.21 2.05 13.59
N SER A 225 -14.80 0.86 13.54
CA SER A 225 -15.30 0.14 14.71
C SER A 225 -14.28 -0.74 15.40
N SER A 226 -13.27 -1.20 14.70
CA SER A 226 -12.30 -2.15 15.27
C SER A 226 -10.93 -2.12 14.61
N LEU A 227 -9.90 -2.49 15.38
CA LEU A 227 -8.59 -2.88 14.92
C LEU A 227 -8.35 -4.36 15.19
N THR A 228 -8.01 -5.15 14.16
CA THR A 228 -7.66 -6.56 14.30
C THR A 228 -6.17 -6.78 14.05
N LEU A 229 -5.46 -7.33 15.04
CA LEU A 229 -4.06 -7.75 14.92
C LEU A 229 -4.01 -9.16 14.30
N VAL A 230 -3.54 -9.28 13.07
CA VAL A 230 -3.43 -10.58 12.37
C VAL A 230 -2.02 -11.11 12.51
N HIS A 231 -1.87 -12.34 13.03
CA HIS A 231 -0.57 -12.91 13.37
C HIS A 231 -0.56 -14.45 13.35
N LYS A 232 0.63 -15.05 13.35
CA LYS A 232 0.86 -16.49 13.55
C LYS A 232 1.61 -16.79 14.86
N GLY A 233 1.25 -16.09 15.92
CA GLY A 233 1.94 -16.12 17.21
C GLY A 233 1.89 -17.45 17.98
N ASN A 234 0.95 -18.36 17.65
CA ASN A 234 0.92 -19.71 18.21
C ASN A 234 2.13 -20.56 17.74
N ILE A 235 2.75 -20.22 16.61
CA ILE A 235 3.95 -20.89 16.05
C ILE A 235 5.19 -20.03 16.27
N MET A 236 5.15 -18.77 15.88
CA MET A 236 6.27 -17.81 15.96
C MET A 236 6.10 -16.90 17.17
N LYS A 237 6.35 -17.45 18.37
CA LYS A 237 6.01 -16.81 19.65
C LYS A 237 6.74 -15.50 19.91
N PHE A 238 8.01 -15.41 19.51
CA PHE A 238 8.88 -14.27 19.81
C PHE A 238 8.96 -13.23 18.69
N THR A 239 8.23 -13.43 17.60
CA THR A 239 8.08 -12.49 16.49
C THR A 239 6.60 -12.15 16.30
N GLU A 240 5.82 -13.02 15.69
CA GLU A 240 4.38 -12.82 15.47
C GLU A 240 3.57 -12.72 16.78
N GLY A 241 3.92 -13.53 17.80
CA GLY A 241 3.30 -13.46 19.13
C GLY A 241 3.65 -12.18 19.85
N ALA A 242 4.91 -11.76 19.77
CA ALA A 242 5.36 -10.49 20.32
C ALA A 242 4.70 -9.29 19.63
N PHE A 243 4.53 -9.31 18.29
CA PHE A 243 3.74 -8.32 17.56
C PHE A 243 2.34 -8.13 18.18
N LYS A 244 1.63 -9.21 18.41
CA LYS A 244 0.31 -9.16 19.06
C LYS A 244 0.39 -8.55 20.47
N GLU A 245 1.34 -8.98 21.28
CA GLU A 245 1.51 -8.51 22.66
C GLU A 245 1.81 -7.02 22.71
N TRP A 246 2.76 -6.54 21.91
CA TRP A 246 3.11 -5.12 21.80
C TRP A 246 1.96 -4.27 21.22
N GLY A 247 1.13 -4.83 20.36
CA GLY A 247 -0.07 -4.16 19.86
C GLY A 247 -1.09 -3.90 20.97
N TYR A 248 -1.36 -4.89 21.81
CA TYR A 248 -2.23 -4.71 22.98
C TYR A 248 -1.63 -3.79 24.04
N GLU A 249 -0.33 -3.93 24.31
CA GLU A 249 0.40 -3.03 25.21
C GLU A 249 0.21 -1.57 24.79
N LEU A 250 0.48 -1.25 23.52
CA LEU A 250 0.29 0.08 22.96
C LEU A 250 -1.15 0.59 23.11
N ALA A 251 -2.15 -0.24 22.79
CA ALA A 251 -3.55 0.15 22.89
C ALA A 251 -3.93 0.54 24.33
N LYS A 252 -3.39 -0.17 25.31
CA LYS A 252 -3.62 0.12 26.74
C LYS A 252 -2.87 1.36 27.21
N GLU A 253 -1.57 1.47 26.85
CA GLU A 253 -0.70 2.53 27.33
C GLU A 253 -1.01 3.90 26.71
N GLU A 254 -1.26 3.96 25.41
CA GLU A 254 -1.41 5.22 24.67
C GLU A 254 -2.87 5.62 24.39
N PHE A 255 -3.78 4.62 24.27
CA PHE A 255 -5.19 4.87 23.96
C PHE A 255 -6.15 4.58 25.11
N GLY A 256 -5.62 4.14 26.26
CA GLY A 256 -6.41 3.90 27.47
C GLY A 256 -7.36 2.70 27.35
N ALA A 257 -7.05 1.75 26.47
CA ALA A 257 -7.90 0.59 26.25
C ALA A 257 -7.98 -0.31 27.50
N SER A 258 -9.17 -0.78 27.83
CA SER A 258 -9.46 -1.71 28.94
C SER A 258 -9.82 -3.09 28.42
N GLU A 259 -9.40 -4.15 29.13
CA GLU A 259 -9.66 -5.54 28.75
C GLU A 259 -11.16 -5.86 28.74
N ILE A 260 -11.56 -6.71 27.80
CA ILE A 260 -12.90 -7.28 27.68
C ILE A 260 -12.85 -8.71 28.19
N ASP A 261 -13.74 -9.08 29.10
CA ASP A 261 -13.95 -10.46 29.60
C ASP A 261 -12.67 -11.19 30.06
N GLY A 262 -11.70 -10.45 30.61
CA GLY A 262 -10.44 -11.00 31.10
C GLY A 262 -9.33 -11.07 30.05
N GLY A 263 -9.50 -10.39 28.93
CA GLY A 263 -8.50 -10.19 27.89
C GLY A 263 -8.29 -11.40 26.95
N PRO A 264 -7.38 -11.28 25.97
CA PRO A 264 -6.53 -10.13 25.67
C PRO A 264 -7.25 -9.00 24.91
N TRP A 265 -8.44 -9.25 24.35
CA TRP A 265 -9.21 -8.23 23.64
C TRP A 265 -9.46 -7.05 24.55
N CYS A 266 -9.39 -5.85 24.01
CA CYS A 266 -9.61 -4.64 24.75
C CYS A 266 -10.42 -3.61 23.93
N ARG A 267 -10.93 -2.58 24.62
CA ARG A 267 -11.75 -1.54 24.03
C ARG A 267 -11.44 -0.18 24.63
N PHE A 268 -11.73 0.84 23.86
CA PHE A 268 -11.72 2.25 24.31
C PHE A 268 -12.76 3.05 23.51
N GLU A 269 -13.07 4.24 24.00
CA GLU A 269 -14.00 5.14 23.30
C GLU A 269 -13.25 6.03 22.30
N ASN A 270 -13.77 6.16 21.07
CA ASN A 270 -13.27 7.11 20.11
C ASN A 270 -13.38 8.55 20.69
N PRO A 271 -12.28 9.27 20.90
CA PRO A 271 -12.30 10.59 21.53
C PRO A 271 -13.03 11.65 20.71
N LYS A 272 -13.28 11.41 19.41
CA LYS A 272 -14.00 12.33 18.53
C LYS A 272 -15.51 12.09 18.49
N THR A 273 -15.94 10.83 18.59
CA THR A 273 -17.35 10.46 18.36
C THR A 273 -18.02 9.78 19.55
N GLY A 274 -17.24 9.33 20.54
CA GLY A 274 -17.73 8.58 21.71
C GLY A 274 -18.11 7.13 21.40
N LYS A 275 -17.94 6.65 20.17
CA LYS A 275 -18.24 5.26 19.82
C LYS A 275 -17.15 4.33 20.34
N GLU A 276 -17.54 3.11 20.67
CA GLU A 276 -16.61 2.07 21.10
C GLU A 276 -15.73 1.60 19.93
N ILE A 277 -14.42 1.47 20.17
CA ILE A 277 -13.44 0.83 19.28
C ILE A 277 -12.93 -0.42 19.98
N ILE A 278 -13.00 -1.56 19.28
CA ILE A 278 -12.52 -2.85 19.77
C ILE A 278 -11.15 -3.15 19.15
N VAL A 279 -10.17 -3.48 20.00
CA VAL A 279 -8.89 -4.03 19.57
C VAL A 279 -8.90 -5.52 19.85
N LYS A 280 -8.72 -6.33 18.81
CA LYS A 280 -8.78 -7.79 18.88
C LYS A 280 -7.66 -8.43 18.06
N ASP A 281 -7.48 -9.73 18.19
CA ASP A 281 -6.52 -10.49 17.41
C ASP A 281 -7.13 -11.73 16.76
N VAL A 282 -6.47 -12.19 15.72
CA VAL A 282 -6.82 -13.43 15.04
C VAL A 282 -5.58 -14.11 14.45
N ILE A 283 -5.54 -15.42 14.51
CA ILE A 283 -4.50 -16.22 13.86
C ILE A 283 -4.68 -16.17 12.34
N ALA A 284 -3.60 -15.95 11.59
CA ALA A 284 -3.60 -15.63 10.16
C ALA A 284 -4.36 -16.64 9.30
N ASP A 285 -4.21 -17.94 9.53
CA ASP A 285 -4.97 -18.98 8.81
C ASP A 285 -6.47 -18.98 9.13
N ALA A 286 -6.86 -18.64 10.35
CA ALA A 286 -8.26 -18.43 10.71
C ALA A 286 -8.81 -17.16 10.04
N PHE A 287 -8.02 -16.09 10.00
CA PHE A 287 -8.38 -14.84 9.31
C PHE A 287 -8.67 -15.07 7.83
N LEU A 288 -7.81 -15.82 7.11
CA LEU A 288 -8.01 -16.15 5.70
C LEU A 288 -9.31 -16.92 5.41
N GLN A 289 -9.82 -17.69 6.38
CA GLN A 289 -11.16 -18.27 6.30
C GLN A 289 -12.25 -17.23 6.56
N GLN A 290 -12.07 -16.45 7.62
CA GLN A 290 -13.11 -15.56 8.14
C GLN A 290 -13.44 -14.42 7.20
N ILE A 291 -12.45 -13.90 6.47
CA ILE A 291 -12.69 -12.89 5.44
C ILE A 291 -13.57 -13.37 4.27
N LEU A 292 -13.71 -14.70 4.10
CA LEU A 292 -14.63 -15.30 3.11
C LEU A 292 -16.02 -15.55 3.68
N LEU A 293 -16.10 -15.83 4.99
CA LEU A 293 -17.32 -16.31 5.65
C LEU A 293 -18.05 -15.22 6.41
N ARG A 294 -17.32 -14.23 6.94
CA ARG A 294 -17.81 -13.17 7.83
C ARG A 294 -16.96 -11.91 7.68
N PRO A 295 -16.87 -11.34 6.48
CA PRO A 295 -16.02 -10.17 6.23
C PRO A 295 -16.43 -8.95 7.05
N ASP A 296 -17.71 -8.79 7.36
CA ASP A 296 -18.31 -7.70 8.16
C ASP A 296 -17.87 -7.68 9.64
N GLU A 297 -17.20 -8.74 10.12
CA GLU A 297 -16.59 -8.73 11.45
C GLU A 297 -15.24 -7.99 11.50
N TYR A 298 -14.69 -7.58 10.36
CA TYR A 298 -13.35 -6.98 10.23
C TYR A 298 -13.43 -5.59 9.61
N ASP A 299 -12.64 -4.67 10.17
CA ASP A 299 -12.62 -3.28 9.75
C ASP A 299 -11.18 -2.82 9.46
N VAL A 300 -10.42 -2.35 10.44
CA VAL A 300 -9.00 -2.04 10.28
C VAL A 300 -8.15 -3.24 10.68
N ILE A 301 -7.17 -3.59 9.87
CA ILE A 301 -6.28 -4.73 10.05
C ILE A 301 -4.85 -4.22 10.23
N ALA A 302 -4.15 -4.62 11.28
CA ALA A 302 -2.71 -4.44 11.40
C ALA A 302 -2.01 -5.79 11.38
N THR A 303 -0.96 -5.93 10.57
CA THR A 303 -0.24 -7.20 10.44
C THR A 303 1.19 -7.00 9.96
N LEU A 304 2.04 -8.01 10.16
CA LEU A 304 3.42 -8.03 9.69
C LEU A 304 3.50 -8.10 8.17
N ASN A 305 4.67 -7.84 7.63
CA ASN A 305 4.91 -7.57 6.22
C ASN A 305 4.44 -8.72 5.31
N LEU A 306 4.86 -9.95 5.53
CA LEU A 306 4.49 -11.09 4.69
C LEU A 306 2.97 -11.39 4.77
N ASN A 307 2.43 -11.42 5.99
CA ASN A 307 0.99 -11.65 6.16
C ASN A 307 0.17 -10.58 5.44
N GLY A 308 0.59 -9.31 5.54
CA GLY A 308 -0.06 -8.19 4.88
C GLY A 308 -0.01 -8.26 3.35
N ASP A 309 1.07 -8.79 2.80
CA ASP A 309 1.19 -9.06 1.36
C ASP A 309 0.14 -10.07 0.89
N TYR A 310 0.08 -11.22 1.54
CA TYR A 310 -0.88 -12.27 1.18
C TYR A 310 -2.34 -11.84 1.39
N VAL A 311 -2.61 -11.21 2.52
CA VAL A 311 -3.97 -10.81 2.90
C VAL A 311 -4.53 -9.74 1.98
N SER A 312 -3.74 -8.73 1.61
CA SER A 312 -4.21 -7.65 0.74
C SER A 312 -4.59 -8.15 -0.65
N ASP A 313 -3.81 -9.06 -1.22
CA ASP A 313 -4.10 -9.64 -2.54
C ASP A 313 -5.29 -10.60 -2.49
N ALA A 314 -5.41 -11.39 -1.41
CA ALA A 314 -6.57 -12.27 -1.20
C ALA A 314 -7.88 -11.48 -1.05
N LEU A 315 -7.86 -10.35 -0.35
CA LEU A 315 -9.00 -9.46 -0.21
C LEU A 315 -9.31 -8.71 -1.52
N ALA A 316 -8.29 -8.22 -2.22
CA ALA A 316 -8.47 -7.58 -3.53
C ALA A 316 -9.19 -8.51 -4.51
N ALA A 317 -8.85 -9.80 -4.52
CA ALA A 317 -9.52 -10.79 -5.38
C ALA A 317 -11.03 -10.93 -5.07
N GLN A 318 -11.45 -10.69 -3.82
CA GLN A 318 -12.86 -10.79 -3.42
C GLN A 318 -13.70 -9.61 -3.89
N VAL A 319 -13.09 -8.47 -4.17
CA VAL A 319 -13.80 -7.23 -4.55
C VAL A 319 -13.59 -6.81 -6.01
N GLY A 320 -13.00 -7.67 -6.84
CA GLY A 320 -12.84 -7.42 -8.28
C GLY A 320 -11.41 -7.52 -8.81
N GLY A 321 -10.44 -7.75 -7.94
CA GLY A 321 -9.06 -7.98 -8.31
C GLY A 321 -8.13 -6.77 -8.12
N ILE A 322 -6.85 -7.01 -8.32
CA ILE A 322 -5.78 -6.01 -8.08
C ILE A 322 -5.83 -4.80 -9.02
N GLY A 323 -6.58 -4.89 -10.13
CA GLY A 323 -6.76 -3.78 -11.07
C GLY A 323 -7.52 -2.56 -10.49
N ILE A 324 -8.23 -2.75 -9.38
CA ILE A 324 -8.95 -1.70 -8.64
C ILE A 324 -8.54 -1.64 -7.15
N ALA A 325 -7.38 -2.19 -6.80
CA ALA A 325 -6.84 -2.18 -5.44
C ALA A 325 -5.79 -1.06 -5.29
N PRO A 326 -6.06 -0.01 -4.50
CA PRO A 326 -5.10 1.08 -4.29
C PRO A 326 -4.09 0.77 -3.20
N GLY A 327 -2.99 1.55 -3.17
CA GLY A 327 -1.99 1.45 -2.13
C GLY A 327 -1.26 2.76 -1.85
N ALA A 328 -0.76 2.87 -0.62
CA ALA A 328 0.13 3.93 -0.20
C ALA A 328 1.21 3.37 0.75
N ASN A 329 2.40 3.95 0.68
CA ASN A 329 3.47 3.68 1.63
C ASN A 329 3.77 4.98 2.38
N LEU A 330 3.70 4.93 3.70
CA LEU A 330 3.71 6.12 4.54
C LEU A 330 4.82 6.06 5.59
N SER A 331 5.45 7.20 5.80
CA SER A 331 6.26 7.51 7.00
C SER A 331 5.60 8.66 7.77
N ASP A 332 6.33 9.22 8.72
CA ASP A 332 5.86 10.41 9.44
C ASP A 332 5.93 11.69 8.57
N THR A 333 6.76 11.70 7.53
CA THR A 333 7.05 12.88 6.71
C THR A 333 6.86 12.68 5.21
N VAL A 334 6.77 11.45 4.76
CA VAL A 334 6.66 11.09 3.33
C VAL A 334 5.48 10.16 3.10
N ALA A 335 4.73 10.43 2.04
CA ALA A 335 3.68 9.57 1.52
C ALA A 335 3.95 9.24 0.04
N LEU A 336 4.10 7.96 -0.28
CA LEU A 336 4.30 7.46 -1.64
C LEU A 336 3.13 6.55 -2.03
N PHE A 337 2.26 7.07 -2.89
CA PHE A 337 1.09 6.35 -3.41
C PHE A 337 1.50 5.47 -4.59
N GLU A 338 0.89 4.29 -4.73
CA GLU A 338 1.29 3.35 -5.78
C GLU A 338 0.16 2.43 -6.25
N ALA A 339 0.19 2.05 -7.53
CA ALA A 339 -0.55 0.88 -8.00
C ALA A 339 0.00 -0.39 -7.33
N THR A 340 -0.90 -1.28 -6.89
CA THR A 340 -0.49 -2.49 -6.14
C THR A 340 -0.11 -3.68 -7.03
N HIS A 341 -0.47 -3.63 -8.33
CA HIS A 341 -0.16 -4.67 -9.31
C HIS A 341 1.25 -4.52 -9.91
N GLY A 342 1.70 -5.57 -10.60
CA GLY A 342 2.99 -5.59 -11.31
C GLY A 342 2.98 -4.86 -12.66
N THR A 343 4.11 -4.91 -13.35
CA THR A 343 4.39 -4.16 -14.60
C THR A 343 3.75 -4.75 -15.86
N ALA A 344 3.33 -6.01 -15.86
CA ALA A 344 2.69 -6.72 -16.98
C ALA A 344 3.25 -6.33 -18.37
N PRO A 345 4.56 -6.46 -18.64
CA PRO A 345 5.23 -5.83 -19.78
C PRO A 345 4.69 -6.26 -21.14
N LYS A 346 4.07 -7.44 -21.24
CA LYS A 346 3.45 -7.91 -22.48
C LYS A 346 2.24 -7.08 -22.94
N TYR A 347 1.69 -6.23 -22.06
CA TYR A 347 0.54 -5.38 -22.37
C TYR A 347 0.93 -3.89 -22.51
N ALA A 348 2.20 -3.55 -22.29
CA ALA A 348 2.69 -2.17 -22.36
C ALA A 348 2.42 -1.53 -23.73
N GLY A 349 1.92 -0.30 -23.73
CA GLY A 349 1.62 0.50 -24.92
C GLY A 349 0.41 0.00 -25.74
N GLN A 350 -0.46 -0.84 -25.16
CA GLN A 350 -1.64 -1.37 -25.84
C GLN A 350 -2.94 -0.66 -25.47
N ASP A 351 -2.91 0.29 -24.56
CA ASP A 351 -4.09 0.99 -24.03
C ASP A 351 -5.22 0.02 -23.60
N LYS A 352 -4.86 -1.09 -22.96
CA LYS A 352 -5.79 -2.19 -22.70
C LYS A 352 -6.07 -2.46 -21.23
N VAL A 353 -5.10 -2.19 -20.36
CA VAL A 353 -5.15 -2.59 -18.95
C VAL A 353 -6.05 -1.68 -18.12
N ASN A 354 -6.48 -2.16 -16.95
CA ASN A 354 -7.29 -1.40 -16.02
C ASN A 354 -6.42 -0.38 -15.25
N PRO A 355 -6.68 0.93 -15.35
CA PRO A 355 -5.95 1.97 -14.61
C PRO A 355 -6.53 2.22 -13.21
N GLY A 356 -7.54 1.47 -12.79
CA GLY A 356 -8.31 1.72 -11.55
C GLY A 356 -7.45 1.73 -10.30
N SER A 357 -6.47 0.83 -10.18
CA SER A 357 -5.57 0.76 -9.02
C SER A 357 -4.81 2.08 -8.82
N ILE A 358 -4.17 2.61 -9.84
CA ILE A 358 -3.41 3.87 -9.71
C ILE A 358 -4.34 5.09 -9.60
N ILE A 359 -5.51 5.07 -10.22
CA ILE A 359 -6.53 6.13 -10.08
C ILE A 359 -7.02 6.19 -8.63
N LEU A 360 -7.33 5.05 -8.02
CA LEU A 360 -7.75 4.98 -6.62
C LEU A 360 -6.59 5.29 -5.65
N SER A 361 -5.34 5.01 -6.04
CA SER A 361 -4.18 5.47 -5.27
C SER A 361 -4.03 6.99 -5.31
N ALA A 362 -4.36 7.63 -6.44
CA ALA A 362 -4.44 9.09 -6.54
C ALA A 362 -5.64 9.65 -5.75
N GLU A 363 -6.75 8.93 -5.67
CA GLU A 363 -7.88 9.26 -4.79
C GLU A 363 -7.43 9.30 -3.32
N MET A 364 -6.69 8.27 -2.86
CA MET A 364 -6.10 8.27 -1.53
C MET A 364 -5.12 9.43 -1.33
N MET A 365 -4.33 9.78 -2.34
CA MET A 365 -3.45 10.95 -2.31
C MET A 365 -4.24 12.25 -2.12
N LEU A 366 -5.33 12.43 -2.84
CA LEU A 366 -6.17 13.62 -2.68
C LEU A 366 -6.77 13.71 -1.28
N ARG A 367 -7.22 12.61 -0.67
CA ARG A 367 -7.66 12.60 0.73
C ARG A 367 -6.53 12.95 1.69
N HIS A 368 -5.34 12.43 1.45
CA HIS A 368 -4.15 12.79 2.24
C HIS A 368 -3.80 14.27 2.15
N LEU A 369 -4.03 14.90 1.01
CA LEU A 369 -3.89 16.35 0.80
C LEU A 369 -5.04 17.17 1.42
N GLY A 370 -6.10 16.53 1.94
CA GLY A 370 -7.32 17.21 2.41
C GLY A 370 -8.21 17.73 1.25
N TRP A 371 -8.06 17.16 0.06
CA TRP A 371 -8.85 17.51 -1.13
C TRP A 371 -9.98 16.49 -1.33
N THR A 372 -10.82 16.36 -0.31
CA THR A 372 -11.84 15.30 -0.19
C THR A 372 -12.92 15.40 -1.26
N GLU A 373 -13.30 16.59 -1.69
CA GLU A 373 -14.33 16.79 -2.71
C GLU A 373 -13.87 16.22 -4.08
N ALA A 374 -12.60 16.42 -4.43
CA ALA A 374 -12.05 15.84 -5.65
C ALA A 374 -11.91 14.31 -5.54
N ALA A 375 -11.50 13.80 -4.39
CA ALA A 375 -11.45 12.37 -4.12
C ALA A 375 -12.84 11.72 -4.25
N ASP A 376 -13.89 12.34 -3.71
CA ASP A 376 -15.27 11.85 -3.78
C ASP A 376 -15.79 11.81 -5.23
N LEU A 377 -15.38 12.75 -6.08
CA LEU A 377 -15.69 12.72 -7.51
C LEU A 377 -15.08 11.52 -8.23
N ILE A 378 -13.82 11.18 -7.92
CA ILE A 378 -13.17 9.98 -8.47
C ILE A 378 -13.94 8.71 -8.07
N VAL A 379 -14.28 8.59 -6.80
CA VAL A 379 -15.06 7.45 -6.29
C VAL A 379 -16.42 7.35 -6.98
N LYS A 380 -17.14 8.47 -7.10
CA LYS A 380 -18.43 8.53 -7.78
C LYS A 380 -18.30 8.10 -9.24
N GLY A 381 -17.33 8.65 -9.96
CA GLY A 381 -17.10 8.31 -11.38
C GLY A 381 -16.72 6.84 -11.57
N MET A 382 -15.84 6.30 -10.74
CA MET A 382 -15.44 4.89 -10.75
C MET A 382 -16.64 3.97 -10.49
N SER A 383 -17.42 4.25 -9.44
CA SER A 383 -18.61 3.46 -9.09
C SER A 383 -19.64 3.48 -10.21
N ALA A 384 -19.88 4.62 -10.83
CA ALA A 384 -20.82 4.74 -11.93
C ALA A 384 -20.34 4.04 -13.20
N ALA A 385 -19.08 4.17 -13.59
CA ALA A 385 -18.52 3.48 -14.75
C ALA A 385 -18.65 1.95 -14.62
N ILE A 386 -18.37 1.39 -13.43
CA ILE A 386 -18.53 -0.04 -13.14
C ILE A 386 -20.03 -0.43 -13.17
N ALA A 387 -20.91 0.33 -12.50
CA ALA A 387 -22.34 0.05 -12.46
C ALA A 387 -22.98 0.10 -13.85
N PHE A 388 -22.54 1.01 -14.72
CA PHE A 388 -22.96 1.07 -16.13
C PHE A 388 -22.26 0.03 -17.02
N LYS A 389 -21.39 -0.79 -16.43
CA LYS A 389 -20.63 -1.85 -17.11
C LYS A 389 -19.75 -1.34 -18.27
N THR A 390 -19.26 -0.12 -18.19
CA THR A 390 -18.29 0.46 -19.12
C THR A 390 -16.91 0.26 -18.53
N VAL A 391 -16.28 -0.87 -18.86
CA VAL A 391 -15.12 -1.39 -18.11
C VAL A 391 -14.03 -1.96 -19.02
N THR A 392 -12.84 -2.15 -18.49
CA THR A 392 -11.71 -2.78 -19.17
C THR A 392 -11.87 -4.31 -19.22
N TYR A 393 -11.02 -4.96 -20.05
CA TYR A 393 -11.14 -6.39 -20.41
C TYR A 393 -11.11 -7.35 -19.21
N ASP A 394 -10.45 -6.98 -18.12
CA ASP A 394 -10.32 -7.79 -16.91
C ASP A 394 -11.66 -7.96 -16.18
N LEU A 395 -12.49 -6.92 -16.16
CA LEU A 395 -13.83 -6.95 -15.61
C LEU A 395 -14.85 -7.39 -16.67
N GLU A 396 -14.77 -6.87 -17.91
CA GLU A 396 -15.71 -7.15 -19.00
C GLU A 396 -15.90 -8.65 -19.24
N ARG A 397 -14.82 -9.43 -19.31
CA ARG A 397 -14.85 -10.89 -19.52
C ARG A 397 -15.61 -11.68 -18.44
N LEU A 398 -15.93 -11.04 -17.31
CA LEU A 398 -16.63 -11.64 -16.18
C LEU A 398 -18.03 -11.05 -15.98
N MET A 399 -18.47 -10.14 -16.85
CA MET A 399 -19.72 -9.40 -16.73
C MET A 399 -20.60 -9.64 -17.97
N ASP A 400 -21.87 -9.97 -17.77
CA ASP A 400 -22.83 -10.05 -18.86
C ASP A 400 -23.20 -8.67 -19.39
N ASN A 401 -23.21 -8.51 -20.72
CA ASN A 401 -23.59 -7.27 -21.43
C ASN A 401 -22.75 -6.04 -21.03
N ALA A 402 -21.46 -6.23 -20.75
CA ALA A 402 -20.55 -5.14 -20.51
C ALA A 402 -20.05 -4.51 -21.82
N THR A 403 -19.77 -3.23 -21.77
CA THR A 403 -19.10 -2.48 -22.83
C THR A 403 -17.61 -2.47 -22.56
N LEU A 404 -16.86 -3.16 -23.43
CA LEU A 404 -15.39 -3.16 -23.38
C LEU A 404 -14.85 -1.79 -23.80
N VAL A 405 -14.04 -1.18 -22.94
CA VAL A 405 -13.30 0.05 -23.25
C VAL A 405 -11.81 -0.16 -23.07
N THR A 406 -11.02 0.75 -23.66
CA THR A 406 -9.57 0.78 -23.47
C THR A 406 -9.19 1.35 -22.10
N CYS A 407 -7.90 1.33 -21.75
CA CYS A 407 -7.38 1.97 -20.53
C CYS A 407 -7.76 3.46 -20.49
N SER A 408 -7.49 4.19 -21.58
CA SER A 408 -7.86 5.61 -21.71
C SER A 408 -9.38 5.81 -21.73
N GLY A 409 -10.14 4.94 -22.41
CA GLY A 409 -11.59 4.97 -22.45
C GLY A 409 -12.25 4.74 -21.08
N PHE A 410 -11.64 3.92 -20.22
CA PHE A 410 -12.13 3.75 -18.85
C PHE A 410 -11.91 5.03 -18.02
N GLY A 411 -10.75 5.69 -18.19
CA GLY A 411 -10.52 7.01 -17.60
C GLY A 411 -11.55 8.04 -18.05
N ASP A 412 -11.89 8.06 -19.34
CA ASP A 412 -12.93 8.95 -19.87
C ASP A 412 -14.30 8.65 -19.28
N ALA A 413 -14.68 7.38 -19.18
CA ALA A 413 -15.94 6.97 -18.55
C ALA A 413 -16.03 7.39 -17.08
N ILE A 414 -14.91 7.33 -16.33
CA ILE A 414 -14.85 7.84 -14.95
C ILE A 414 -15.09 9.36 -14.93
N ILE A 415 -14.42 10.13 -15.79
CA ILE A 415 -14.55 11.60 -15.85
C ILE A 415 -15.97 12.02 -16.21
N GLU A 416 -16.60 11.37 -17.18
CA GLU A 416 -17.97 11.66 -17.60
C GLU A 416 -19.00 11.46 -16.48
N ASN A 417 -18.70 10.57 -15.53
CA ASN A 417 -19.62 10.20 -14.44
C ASN A 417 -19.28 10.84 -13.08
N MET A 418 -18.31 11.73 -13.00
CA MET A 418 -17.96 12.48 -11.79
C MET A 418 -19.06 13.42 -11.28
#